data_98703323f6037a6d2801b4ce8426eb76
#
_entry.id   98703323f6037a6d2801b4ce8426eb76
#
_cell.length_a   1.000
_cell.length_b   1.000
_cell.length_c   1.000
_cell.angle_alpha   90.00
_cell.angle_beta   90.00
_cell.angle_gamma   90.00
#
_symmetry.space_group_name_H-M   'P 1'
#
loop_
_entity.id
_entity.type
_entity.pdbx_description
1 polymer ?
#
loop_
_entity_poly.entity_id
_entity_poly.type
_entity_poly.pdbx_seq_one_letter_code
_entity_poly.pdbx_strand_id
1 'polypeptide(L)'
;GNAFASFLIKFATGNWRINDALNGLFGISKSLASVFELPRLFNRYGYPFYLNTFVFNFSITNPIKIGQYKNTITYGEEKSSLNPLTMFFKLIYFVVLNFFKKIKIKIQVSELQISAILDMVSLFIFSNLVFSIYKFIGVRYFETPGPQGTWYLVVIIFLILYLSILTLSQKQESTFNKSNFSDIG
;
A
#
# COMPACT_ATOMS: atom_id res chain seq x y z
N GLY A 1 -15.48 2.59 2.73
CA GLY A 1 -14.43 2.22 3.71
C GLY A 1 -13.51 1.12 3.22
N ASN A 2 -14.03 -0.06 2.89
CA ASN A 2 -13.21 -1.23 2.55
C ASN A 2 -12.39 -1.05 1.26
N ALA A 3 -12.95 -0.44 0.22
CA ALA A 3 -12.23 -0.20 -1.03
C ALA A 3 -11.00 0.69 -0.85
N PHE A 4 -11.11 1.75 -0.05
CA PHE A 4 -9.99 2.65 0.23
C PHE A 4 -8.91 1.95 1.07
N ALA A 5 -9.28 1.21 2.10
CA ALA A 5 -8.32 0.47 2.90
C ALA A 5 -7.65 -0.66 2.10
N SER A 6 -8.38 -1.35 1.22
CA SER A 6 -7.81 -2.32 0.28
C SER A 6 -6.83 -1.67 -0.70
N PHE A 7 -7.14 -0.46 -1.20
CA PHE A 7 -6.22 0.32 -2.01
C PHE A 7 -4.94 0.67 -1.24
N LEU A 8 -5.05 1.13 0.00
CA LEU A 8 -3.90 1.44 0.84
C LEU A 8 -3.00 0.23 1.09
N ILE A 9 -3.58 -0.97 1.28
CA ILE A 9 -2.79 -2.20 1.42
C ILE A 9 -2.06 -2.53 0.12
N LYS A 10 -2.75 -2.50 -1.00
CA LYS A 10 -2.15 -2.72 -2.32
C LYS A 10 -0.96 -1.78 -2.53
N PHE A 11 -1.13 -0.51 -2.20
CA PHE A 11 -0.08 0.48 -2.25
C PHE A 11 1.08 0.17 -1.28
N ALA A 12 0.77 -0.12 -0.02
CA ALA A 12 1.77 -0.39 1.02
C ALA A 12 2.60 -1.65 0.74
N THR A 13 1.96 -2.69 0.19
CA THR A 13 2.59 -3.98 -0.07
C THR A 13 3.15 -4.11 -1.50
N GLY A 14 2.66 -3.29 -2.45
CA GLY A 14 2.92 -3.46 -3.88
C GLY A 14 2.19 -4.67 -4.49
N ASN A 15 1.35 -5.35 -3.71
CA ASN A 15 0.62 -6.52 -4.21
C ASN A 15 -0.81 -6.14 -4.64
N TRP A 16 -1.01 -6.02 -5.94
CA TRP A 16 -2.29 -5.68 -6.54
C TRP A 16 -3.24 -6.86 -6.73
N ARG A 17 -2.77 -8.08 -6.45
CA ARG A 17 -3.56 -9.30 -6.59
C ARG A 17 -4.49 -9.56 -5.40
N ILE A 18 -4.33 -8.86 -4.27
CA ILE A 18 -5.24 -8.98 -3.14
C ILE A 18 -6.62 -8.47 -3.54
N ASN A 19 -7.64 -9.30 -3.42
CA ASN A 19 -9.02 -8.89 -3.72
C ASN A 19 -9.67 -8.17 -2.53
N ASP A 20 -9.66 -8.79 -1.33
CA ASP A 20 -10.17 -8.20 -0.10
C ASP A 20 -9.10 -8.24 1.00
N ALA A 21 -8.48 -7.10 1.19
CA ALA A 21 -7.38 -6.96 2.13
C ALA A 21 -7.83 -6.81 3.60
N LEU A 22 -9.11 -6.62 3.85
CA LEU A 22 -9.70 -6.47 5.18
C LEU A 22 -10.47 -7.72 5.64
N ASN A 23 -10.47 -8.79 4.84
CA ASN A 23 -11.09 -10.03 5.24
C ASN A 23 -10.42 -10.56 6.53
N GLY A 24 -11.21 -10.73 7.57
CA GLY A 24 -10.74 -11.25 8.86
C GLY A 24 -10.57 -12.78 8.89
N LEU A 25 -10.99 -13.49 7.83
CA LEU A 25 -10.85 -14.93 7.75
C LEU A 25 -9.56 -15.28 6.99
N PHE A 26 -8.62 -15.88 7.70
CA PHE A 26 -7.34 -16.30 7.12
C PHE A 26 -6.80 -17.55 7.85
N GLY A 27 -5.99 -18.31 7.15
CA GLY A 27 -5.21 -19.41 7.70
C GLY A 27 -3.72 -19.16 7.50
N ILE A 28 -2.91 -19.44 8.50
CA ILE A 28 -1.44 -19.33 8.43
C ILE A 28 -0.81 -20.64 8.91
N SER A 29 0.34 -21.00 8.33
CA SER A 29 1.10 -22.17 8.78
C SER A 29 1.66 -21.94 10.20
N LYS A 30 1.89 -23.03 10.93
CA LYS A 30 2.49 -22.96 12.28
C LYS A 30 3.87 -22.28 12.25
N SER A 31 4.66 -22.52 11.22
CA SER A 31 5.98 -21.92 11.02
C SER A 31 5.89 -20.39 10.81
N LEU A 32 4.91 -19.93 10.04
CA LEU A 32 4.68 -18.49 9.85
C LEU A 32 4.12 -17.86 11.14
N ALA A 33 3.24 -18.57 11.85
CA ALA A 33 2.68 -18.09 13.10
C ALA A 33 3.74 -17.88 14.20
N SER A 34 4.80 -18.71 14.22
CA SER A 34 5.87 -18.59 15.23
C SER A 34 6.74 -17.35 15.05
N VAL A 35 6.82 -16.77 13.83
CA VAL A 35 7.57 -15.54 13.55
C VAL A 35 6.68 -14.30 13.45
N PHE A 36 5.36 -14.49 13.54
CA PHE A 36 4.39 -13.41 13.47
C PHE A 36 4.23 -12.72 14.81
N GLU A 37 4.60 -11.45 14.87
CA GLU A 37 4.40 -10.63 16.06
C GLU A 37 3.05 -9.91 16.02
N LEU A 38 2.27 -10.05 17.09
CA LEU A 38 1.00 -9.34 17.23
C LEU A 38 1.22 -7.83 17.27
N PRO A 39 0.53 -7.06 16.43
CA PRO A 39 0.74 -5.61 16.36
C PRO A 39 0.13 -4.91 17.59
N ARG A 40 0.92 -4.07 18.25
CA ARG A 40 0.41 -3.22 19.32
C ARG A 40 -0.56 -2.14 18.81
N LEU A 41 -0.39 -1.72 17.53
CA LEU A 41 -1.17 -0.64 16.93
C LEU A 41 -2.59 -1.08 16.53
N PHE A 42 -2.79 -2.36 16.18
CA PHE A 42 -4.04 -2.93 15.65
C PHE A 42 -4.51 -4.14 16.48
N ASN A 43 -4.76 -3.93 17.74
CA ASN A 43 -5.16 -5.02 18.64
C ASN A 43 -6.64 -5.46 18.52
N ARG A 44 -7.48 -4.69 17.80
CA ARG A 44 -8.91 -5.03 17.53
C ARG A 44 -9.23 -4.88 16.04
N TYR A 45 -9.26 -3.63 15.54
CA TYR A 45 -9.57 -3.29 14.16
C TYR A 45 -8.26 -3.04 13.38
N GLY A 46 -8.25 -3.44 12.08
CA GLY A 46 -7.08 -3.28 11.23
C GLY A 46 -6.07 -4.42 11.32
N TYR A 47 -6.35 -5.44 12.11
CA TYR A 47 -5.50 -6.64 12.18
C TYR A 47 -5.28 -7.32 10.83
N PRO A 48 -6.31 -7.52 9.97
CA PRO A 48 -6.09 -8.08 8.64
C PRO A 48 -5.16 -7.23 7.77
N PHE A 49 -5.24 -5.90 7.93
CA PHE A 49 -4.33 -4.97 7.26
C PHE A 49 -2.86 -5.21 7.65
N TYR A 50 -2.61 -5.34 8.93
CA TYR A 50 -1.28 -5.64 9.44
C TYR A 50 -0.78 -7.01 8.99
N LEU A 51 -1.62 -8.04 9.09
CA LEU A 51 -1.27 -9.41 8.70
C LEU A 51 -0.89 -9.48 7.22
N ASN A 52 -1.72 -8.94 6.33
CA ASN A 52 -1.42 -8.91 4.90
C ASN A 52 -0.08 -8.22 4.63
N THR A 53 0.14 -7.07 5.26
CA THR A 53 1.39 -6.32 5.10
C THR A 53 2.61 -7.11 5.61
N PHE A 54 2.47 -7.79 6.76
CA PHE A 54 3.52 -8.64 7.30
C PHE A 54 3.84 -9.80 6.36
N VAL A 55 2.82 -10.54 5.92
CA VAL A 55 2.98 -11.71 5.05
C VAL A 55 3.66 -11.32 3.73
N PHE A 56 3.26 -10.22 3.10
CA PHE A 56 3.89 -9.78 1.86
C PHE A 56 5.31 -9.28 2.04
N ASN A 57 5.61 -8.54 3.10
CA ASN A 57 7.00 -8.15 3.39
C ASN A 57 7.88 -9.36 3.71
N PHE A 58 7.34 -10.33 4.43
CA PHE A 58 8.06 -11.57 4.74
C PHE A 58 8.32 -12.41 3.49
N SER A 59 7.38 -12.41 2.53
CA SER A 59 7.53 -13.15 1.27
C SER A 59 8.62 -12.62 0.36
N ILE A 60 9.10 -11.40 0.57
CA ILE A 60 10.19 -10.81 -0.22
C ILE A 60 11.50 -11.58 0.02
N THR A 61 11.75 -12.03 1.24
CA THR A 61 12.99 -12.70 1.63
C THR A 61 12.82 -14.19 1.93
N ASN A 62 11.58 -14.67 2.03
CA ASN A 62 11.27 -16.04 2.41
C ASN A 62 10.32 -16.68 1.40
N PRO A 63 10.61 -17.91 0.94
CA PRO A 63 9.73 -18.61 -0.02
C PRO A 63 8.47 -19.10 0.68
N ILE A 64 7.43 -18.29 0.68
CA ILE A 64 6.09 -18.66 1.18
C ILE A 64 5.08 -18.66 0.04
N LYS A 65 4.12 -19.56 0.10
CA LYS A 65 2.98 -19.59 -0.83
C LYS A 65 1.82 -18.83 -0.22
N ILE A 66 1.25 -17.90 -0.97
CA ILE A 66 0.08 -17.10 -0.57
C ILE A 66 -1.07 -17.49 -1.48
N GLY A 67 -2.17 -17.97 -0.91
CA GLY A 67 -3.38 -18.30 -1.64
C GLY A 67 -4.56 -17.44 -1.21
N GLN A 68 -5.49 -17.19 -2.13
CA GLN A 68 -6.78 -16.58 -1.83
C GLN A 68 -7.88 -17.59 -2.08
N TYR A 69 -8.82 -17.66 -1.16
CA TYR A 69 -10.01 -18.49 -1.26
C TYR A 69 -11.25 -17.60 -1.33
N LYS A 70 -12.12 -17.86 -2.31
CA LYS A 70 -13.37 -17.13 -2.45
C LYS A 70 -14.35 -17.58 -1.36
N ASN A 71 -14.72 -16.67 -0.48
CA ASN A 71 -15.73 -16.90 0.55
C ASN A 71 -16.91 -15.95 0.36
N THR A 72 -18.13 -16.46 0.44
CA THR A 72 -19.35 -15.67 0.46
C THR A 72 -19.67 -15.29 1.91
N ILE A 73 -19.51 -14.02 2.24
CA ILE A 73 -19.83 -13.50 3.57
C ILE A 73 -21.21 -12.86 3.51
N THR A 74 -22.13 -13.34 4.34
CA THR A 74 -23.42 -12.71 4.55
C THR A 74 -23.28 -11.77 5.75
N TYR A 75 -23.38 -10.45 5.53
CA TYR A 75 -23.39 -9.48 6.60
C TYR A 75 -24.77 -9.42 7.24
N GLY A 76 -24.85 -9.53 8.56
CA GLY A 76 -26.04 -9.25 9.36
C GLY A 76 -26.24 -7.74 9.61
N GLU A 77 -27.14 -7.39 10.50
CA GLU A 77 -27.44 -5.99 10.92
C GLU A 77 -26.39 -5.40 11.89
N GLU A 78 -25.20 -5.92 11.90
CA GLU A 78 -24.14 -5.53 12.84
C GLU A 78 -23.67 -4.10 12.59
N LYS A 79 -23.75 -3.26 13.63
CA LYS A 79 -23.23 -1.88 13.60
C LYS A 79 -21.75 -1.90 14.00
N SER A 80 -20.89 -1.41 13.12
CA SER A 80 -19.47 -1.24 13.43
C SER A 80 -19.25 -0.19 14.52
N SER A 81 -18.56 -0.54 15.59
CA SER A 81 -18.12 0.39 16.65
C SER A 81 -16.81 1.12 16.30
N LEU A 82 -16.35 1.03 15.06
CA LEU A 82 -15.11 1.61 14.57
C LEU A 82 -15.30 3.12 14.32
N ASN A 83 -14.41 3.95 14.88
CA ASN A 83 -14.33 5.36 14.53
C ASN A 83 -13.52 5.51 13.22
N PRO A 84 -14.15 5.91 12.09
CA PRO A 84 -13.51 5.94 10.78
C PRO A 84 -12.32 6.91 10.72
N LEU A 85 -12.44 8.07 11.40
CA LEU A 85 -11.41 9.12 11.36
C LEU A 85 -10.13 8.67 12.08
N THR A 86 -10.27 8.13 13.29
CA THR A 86 -9.13 7.61 14.05
C THR A 86 -8.45 6.47 13.31
N MET A 87 -9.23 5.59 12.68
CA MET A 87 -8.69 4.49 11.89
C MET A 87 -7.96 4.97 10.65
N PHE A 88 -8.50 5.98 9.96
CA PHE A 88 -7.87 6.60 8.79
C PHE A 88 -6.44 7.07 9.10
N PHE A 89 -6.24 7.85 10.16
CA PHE A 89 -4.91 8.33 10.53
C PHE A 89 -3.96 7.20 10.94
N LYS A 90 -4.46 6.19 11.66
CA LYS A 90 -3.65 5.00 11.99
C LYS A 90 -3.22 4.23 10.75
N LEU A 91 -4.10 4.08 9.75
CA LEU A 91 -3.78 3.41 8.50
C LEU A 91 -2.74 4.20 7.69
N ILE A 92 -2.90 5.51 7.54
CA ILE A 92 -1.93 6.36 6.83
C ILE A 92 -0.56 6.28 7.50
N TYR A 93 -0.49 6.45 8.82
CA TYR A 93 0.76 6.32 9.56
C TYR A 93 1.43 4.97 9.33
N PHE A 94 0.66 3.89 9.39
CA PHE A 94 1.15 2.55 9.16
C PHE A 94 1.65 2.33 7.71
N VAL A 95 0.93 2.85 6.71
CA VAL A 95 1.33 2.79 5.30
C VAL A 95 2.69 3.45 5.09
N VAL A 96 2.88 4.65 5.66
CA VAL A 96 4.15 5.38 5.56
C VAL A 96 5.29 4.58 6.21
N LEU A 97 5.11 4.08 7.43
CA LEU A 97 6.12 3.26 8.09
C LEU A 97 6.45 2.00 7.28
N ASN A 98 5.41 1.34 6.77
CA ASN A 98 5.58 0.12 5.99
C ASN A 98 6.27 0.37 4.65
N PHE A 99 6.01 1.50 4.01
CA PHE A 99 6.69 1.90 2.80
C PHE A 99 8.21 1.96 2.99
N PHE A 100 8.70 2.62 4.04
CA PHE A 100 10.13 2.67 4.35
C PHE A 100 10.70 1.30 4.75
N LYS A 101 9.94 0.51 5.52
CA LYS A 101 10.33 -0.87 5.86
C LYS A 101 10.49 -1.72 4.61
N LYS A 102 9.56 -1.62 3.67
CA LYS A 102 9.60 -2.33 2.39
C LYS A 102 10.84 -1.94 1.56
N ILE A 103 11.14 -0.64 1.43
CA ILE A 103 12.36 -0.17 0.75
C ILE A 103 13.60 -0.78 1.39
N LYS A 104 13.70 -0.76 2.72
CA LYS A 104 14.83 -1.36 3.44
C LYS A 104 15.00 -2.84 3.12
N ILE A 105 13.90 -3.61 3.08
CA ILE A 105 13.93 -5.03 2.71
C ILE A 105 14.38 -5.20 1.25
N LYS A 106 13.84 -4.41 0.32
CA LYS A 106 14.19 -4.49 -1.10
C LYS A 106 15.68 -4.20 -1.36
N ILE A 107 16.29 -3.26 -0.64
CA ILE A 107 17.74 -2.96 -0.78
C ILE A 107 18.60 -4.18 -0.43
N GLN A 108 18.15 -5.04 0.48
CA GLN A 108 18.86 -6.24 0.90
C GLN A 108 18.76 -7.38 -0.13
N VAL A 109 17.86 -7.29 -1.10
CA VAL A 109 17.65 -8.29 -2.16
C VAL A 109 18.18 -7.73 -3.47
N SER A 110 19.22 -8.33 -4.03
CA SER A 110 19.92 -7.84 -5.23
C SER A 110 18.99 -7.59 -6.42
N GLU A 111 18.06 -8.49 -6.65
CA GLU A 111 17.09 -8.43 -7.75
C GLU A 111 16.05 -7.31 -7.59
N LEU A 112 15.90 -6.78 -6.38
CA LEU A 112 14.90 -5.74 -6.05
C LEU A 112 15.50 -4.35 -5.79
N GLN A 113 16.80 -4.19 -5.86
CA GLN A 113 17.47 -2.90 -5.62
C GLN A 113 16.97 -1.81 -6.57
N ILE A 114 16.79 -2.13 -7.85
CA ILE A 114 16.25 -1.18 -8.83
C ILE A 114 14.82 -0.78 -8.45
N SER A 115 13.97 -1.73 -8.05
CA SER A 115 12.63 -1.45 -7.57
C SER A 115 12.64 -0.57 -6.31
N ALA A 116 13.60 -0.76 -5.40
CA ALA A 116 13.76 0.11 -4.23
C ALA A 116 14.13 1.55 -4.61
N ILE A 117 15.03 1.72 -5.59
CA ILE A 117 15.38 3.04 -6.13
C ILE A 117 14.16 3.70 -6.77
N LEU A 118 13.39 2.97 -7.58
CA LEU A 118 12.17 3.48 -8.19
C LEU A 118 11.13 3.90 -7.14
N ASP A 119 10.98 3.15 -6.04
CA ASP A 119 10.10 3.53 -4.94
C ASP A 119 10.57 4.85 -4.27
N MET A 120 11.87 5.05 -4.07
CA MET A 120 12.41 6.30 -3.53
C MET A 120 12.19 7.49 -4.48
N VAL A 121 12.39 7.29 -5.79
CA VAL A 121 12.12 8.30 -6.82
C VAL A 121 10.61 8.61 -6.86
N SER A 122 9.75 7.60 -6.74
CA SER A 122 8.30 7.80 -6.70
C SER A 122 7.86 8.65 -5.51
N LEU A 123 8.49 8.47 -4.33
CA LEU A 123 8.22 9.31 -3.16
C LEU A 123 8.60 10.78 -3.39
N PHE A 124 9.76 11.01 -4.02
CA PHE A 124 10.19 12.37 -4.38
C PHE A 124 9.22 13.04 -5.36
N ILE A 125 8.78 12.31 -6.40
CA ILE A 125 7.80 12.82 -7.37
C ILE A 125 6.45 13.06 -6.71
N PHE A 126 6.01 12.16 -5.81
CA PHE A 126 4.77 12.35 -5.05
C PHE A 126 4.80 13.62 -4.18
N SER A 127 5.93 13.89 -3.53
CA SER A 127 6.10 15.11 -2.74
C SER A 127 5.97 16.38 -3.61
N ASN A 128 6.55 16.37 -4.82
CA ASN A 128 6.42 17.47 -5.77
C ASN A 128 4.99 17.58 -6.34
N LEU A 129 4.29 16.46 -6.54
CA LEU A 129 2.89 16.44 -6.93
C LEU A 129 2.01 17.12 -5.87
N VAL A 130 2.18 16.76 -4.59
CA VAL A 130 1.45 17.37 -3.47
C VAL A 130 1.72 18.86 -3.39
N PHE A 131 2.98 19.28 -3.53
CA PHE A 131 3.35 20.70 -3.56
C PHE A 131 2.69 21.44 -4.74
N SER A 132 2.68 20.84 -5.91
CA SER A 132 2.07 21.42 -7.12
C SER A 132 0.55 21.57 -6.97
N ILE A 133 -0.11 20.57 -6.36
CA ILE A 133 -1.55 20.66 -6.03
C ILE A 133 -1.82 21.79 -5.04
N TYR A 134 -1.00 21.91 -4.00
CA TYR A 134 -1.11 23.00 -3.03
C TYR A 134 -0.98 24.38 -3.73
N LYS A 135 0.00 24.56 -4.61
CA LYS A 135 0.18 25.78 -5.40
C LYS A 135 -0.99 26.06 -6.34
N PHE A 136 -1.49 25.03 -7.03
CA PHE A 136 -2.65 25.15 -7.92
C PHE A 136 -3.90 25.62 -7.15
N ILE A 137 -4.18 24.99 -5.99
CA ILE A 137 -5.32 25.38 -5.12
C ILE A 137 -5.13 26.83 -4.63
N GLY A 138 -3.92 27.20 -4.21
CA GLY A 138 -3.60 28.55 -3.77
C GLY A 138 -3.91 29.60 -4.83
N VAL A 139 -3.46 29.37 -6.06
CA VAL A 139 -3.70 30.31 -7.18
C VAL A 139 -5.18 30.34 -7.58
N ARG A 140 -5.88 29.19 -7.51
CA ARG A 140 -7.28 29.06 -7.97
C ARG A 140 -8.30 29.65 -7.00
N TYR A 141 -8.08 29.46 -5.69
CA TYR A 141 -9.09 29.73 -4.66
C TYR A 141 -8.69 30.80 -3.65
N PHE A 142 -7.38 31.07 -3.50
CA PHE A 142 -6.87 32.04 -2.51
C PHE A 142 -6.17 33.24 -3.14
N GLU A 143 -6.34 33.44 -4.47
CA GLU A 143 -5.79 34.58 -5.21
C GLU A 143 -4.27 34.81 -5.02
N THR A 144 -3.53 33.73 -4.70
CA THR A 144 -2.07 33.84 -4.60
C THR A 144 -1.49 34.11 -5.99
N PRO A 145 -0.46 34.99 -6.10
CA PRO A 145 0.11 35.33 -7.39
C PRO A 145 0.74 34.10 -8.08
N GLY A 146 0.40 33.92 -9.37
CA GLY A 146 0.98 32.87 -10.19
C GLY A 146 0.12 32.47 -11.38
N PRO A 147 0.73 31.88 -12.42
CA PRO A 147 0.02 31.45 -13.61
C PRO A 147 -0.74 30.12 -13.35
N GLN A 148 -2.06 30.20 -13.29
CA GLN A 148 -2.93 29.06 -13.01
C GLN A 148 -2.74 27.90 -14.01
N GLY A 149 -2.66 28.22 -15.30
CA GLY A 149 -2.49 27.20 -16.35
C GLY A 149 -1.19 26.41 -16.22
N THR A 150 -0.11 27.07 -15.82
CA THR A 150 1.18 26.43 -15.59
C THR A 150 1.09 25.41 -14.43
N TRP A 151 0.49 25.78 -13.30
CA TRP A 151 0.36 24.84 -12.18
C TRP A 151 -0.53 23.66 -12.50
N TYR A 152 -1.57 23.85 -13.33
CA TYR A 152 -2.40 22.74 -13.82
C TYR A 152 -1.59 21.74 -14.66
N LEU A 153 -0.78 22.24 -15.60
CA LEU A 153 0.09 21.39 -16.40
C LEU A 153 1.14 20.66 -15.56
N VAL A 154 1.75 21.35 -14.60
CA VAL A 154 2.74 20.77 -13.67
C VAL A 154 2.13 19.62 -12.86
N VAL A 155 0.90 19.78 -12.35
CA VAL A 155 0.17 18.70 -11.65
C VAL A 155 -0.02 17.48 -12.56
N ILE A 156 -0.46 17.69 -13.80
CA ILE A 156 -0.67 16.58 -14.75
C ILE A 156 0.65 15.86 -15.03
N ILE A 157 1.74 16.59 -15.30
CA ILE A 157 3.05 16.01 -15.57
C ILE A 157 3.54 15.16 -14.38
N PHE A 158 3.50 15.70 -13.16
CA PHE A 158 3.93 14.93 -11.98
C PHE A 158 3.03 13.73 -11.70
N LEU A 159 1.73 13.82 -11.98
CA LEU A 159 0.81 12.68 -11.86
C LEU A 159 1.19 11.55 -12.83
N ILE A 160 1.42 11.88 -14.10
CA ILE A 160 1.83 10.91 -15.12
C ILE A 160 3.18 10.27 -14.75
N LEU A 161 4.16 11.07 -14.35
CA LEU A 161 5.48 10.58 -13.93
C LEU A 161 5.37 9.65 -12.71
N TYR A 162 4.57 10.04 -11.71
CA TYR A 162 4.35 9.24 -10.51
C TYR A 162 3.75 7.88 -10.85
N LEU A 163 2.67 7.85 -11.64
CA LEU A 163 2.01 6.62 -12.06
C LEU A 163 2.94 5.73 -12.91
N SER A 164 3.73 6.32 -13.79
CA SER A 164 4.68 5.59 -14.65
C SER A 164 5.78 4.92 -13.83
N ILE A 165 6.39 5.64 -12.88
CA ILE A 165 7.45 5.07 -12.04
C ILE A 165 6.89 4.03 -11.07
N LEU A 166 5.70 4.28 -10.51
CA LEU A 166 5.03 3.31 -9.65
C LEU A 166 4.74 2.00 -10.39
N THR A 167 4.23 2.06 -11.63
CA THR A 167 3.97 0.87 -12.44
C THR A 167 5.25 0.12 -12.81
N LEU A 168 6.35 0.82 -13.10
CA LEU A 168 7.65 0.19 -13.36
C LEU A 168 8.18 -0.56 -12.13
N SER A 169 8.15 0.07 -10.95
CA SER A 169 8.55 -0.57 -9.69
C SER A 169 7.73 -1.82 -9.41
N GLN A 170 6.40 -1.73 -9.56
CA GLN A 170 5.49 -2.85 -9.33
C GLN A 170 5.69 -3.99 -10.33
N LYS A 171 5.94 -3.66 -11.61
CA LYS A 171 6.22 -4.67 -12.63
C LYS A 171 7.44 -5.48 -12.26
N GLN A 172 8.52 -4.83 -11.83
CA GLN A 172 9.75 -5.52 -11.42
C GLN A 172 9.54 -6.39 -10.17
N GLU A 173 8.81 -5.87 -9.18
CA GLU A 173 8.46 -6.60 -7.97
C GLU A 173 7.56 -7.81 -8.28
N SER A 174 6.57 -7.65 -9.17
CA SER A 174 5.66 -8.73 -9.56
C SER A 174 6.37 -9.87 -10.31
N THR A 175 7.43 -9.56 -11.04
CA THR A 175 8.24 -10.57 -11.74
C THR A 175 8.98 -11.44 -10.71
N PHE A 176 9.50 -10.83 -9.66
CA PHE A 176 10.17 -11.55 -8.56
C PHE A 176 9.16 -12.38 -7.72
N ASN A 177 7.98 -11.82 -7.42
CA ASN A 177 6.98 -12.45 -6.55
C ASN A 177 6.01 -13.43 -7.28
N LYS A 178 6.16 -13.64 -8.59
CA LYS A 178 5.24 -14.52 -9.37
C LYS A 178 5.13 -15.94 -8.84
N SER A 179 6.21 -16.47 -8.27
CA SER A 179 6.25 -17.83 -7.73
C SER A 179 5.53 -18.01 -6.38
N ASN A 180 5.18 -16.91 -5.73
CA ASN A 180 4.72 -16.92 -4.34
C ASN A 180 3.21 -16.73 -4.19
N PHE A 181 2.49 -16.45 -5.30
CA PHE A 181 1.06 -16.18 -5.24
C PHE A 181 0.26 -17.14 -6.14
N SER A 182 -0.72 -17.80 -5.57
CA SER A 182 -1.67 -18.66 -6.30
C SER A 182 -3.11 -18.32 -5.92
N ASP A 183 -3.99 -18.27 -6.91
CA ASP A 183 -5.43 -18.29 -6.67
C ASP A 183 -5.83 -19.73 -6.44
N ILE A 184 -6.42 -20.01 -5.31
CA ILE A 184 -7.01 -21.30 -4.97
C ILE A 184 -8.50 -21.17 -5.27
N GLY A 185 -8.90 -21.68 -6.45
CA GLY A 185 -10.27 -21.64 -6.95
C GLY A 185 -11.28 -22.39 -6.11
#